data_4953efd5bffaeebd62747a475a6c4ba0
#
_entry.id   4953efd5bffaeebd62747a475a6c4ba0
#
_cell.length_a   1.000
_cell.length_b   1.000
_cell.length_c   1.000
_cell.angle_alpha   90.00
_cell.angle_beta   90.00
_cell.angle_gamma   90.00
#
_symmetry.space_group_name_H-M   'P 1'
#
loop_
_entity.id
_entity.type
_entity.pdbx_description
1 polymer ?
#
loop_
_entity_poly.entity_id
_entity_poly.type
_entity_poly.pdbx_seq_one_letter_code
_entity_poly.pdbx_strand_id
1 'polypeptide(L)'
;SDFDRVNYLQTKYFVDTLRELNMIPKQFIYISTLSVFGPIREKDYSPISEEDTPAPNTAYGLSKLKAELYIQSIPGFPYVIYRPTGVYGPREADYFLMAKSIRQHTDFSVGYKRQDLTFVYVKDIVQAIFLGIEKEVSRRAYFLSDGKVYKSRAFSDLIQKELGDPF
;
A
#
# COMPACT_ATOMS: atom_id res chain seq x y z
N SER A 1 3.03 -19.64 -3.43
CA SER A 1 2.31 -18.83 -4.45
C SER A 1 3.30 -17.95 -5.22
N ASP A 2 2.92 -17.46 -6.39
CA ASP A 2 3.74 -16.51 -7.16
C ASP A 2 4.01 -15.22 -6.37
N PHE A 3 3.06 -14.78 -5.58
CA PHE A 3 3.26 -13.66 -4.65
C PHE A 3 4.39 -13.92 -3.65
N ASP A 4 4.45 -15.12 -3.07
CA ASP A 4 5.54 -15.49 -2.13
C ASP A 4 6.90 -15.46 -2.83
N ARG A 5 6.96 -16.01 -4.05
CA ARG A 5 8.18 -16.03 -4.85
C ARG A 5 8.68 -14.62 -5.18
N VAL A 6 7.79 -13.75 -5.67
CA VAL A 6 8.15 -12.42 -6.15
C VAL A 6 8.34 -11.43 -4.99
N ASN A 7 7.40 -11.36 -4.04
CA ASN A 7 7.43 -10.34 -2.99
C ASN A 7 8.32 -10.70 -1.80
N TYR A 8 8.42 -11.99 -1.46
CA TYR A 8 9.19 -12.42 -0.30
C TYR A 8 10.54 -13.01 -0.68
N LEU A 9 10.57 -14.10 -1.47
CA LEU A 9 11.83 -14.82 -1.72
C LEU A 9 12.84 -14.00 -2.52
N GLN A 10 12.39 -13.23 -3.51
CA GLN A 10 13.28 -12.34 -4.26
C GLN A 10 13.79 -11.17 -3.41
N THR A 11 12.93 -10.59 -2.57
CA THR A 11 13.38 -9.56 -1.62
C THR A 11 14.40 -10.11 -0.63
N LYS A 12 14.11 -11.28 -0.07
CA LYS A 12 15.06 -11.98 0.83
C LYS A 12 16.40 -12.23 0.15
N TYR A 13 16.37 -12.84 -1.05
CA TYR A 13 17.58 -13.13 -1.82
C TYR A 13 18.38 -11.85 -2.11
N PHE A 14 17.72 -10.78 -2.53
CA PHE A 14 18.38 -9.50 -2.80
C PHE A 14 19.06 -8.93 -1.55
N VAL A 15 18.37 -8.91 -0.42
CA VAL A 15 18.92 -8.41 0.86
C VAL A 15 20.08 -9.30 1.34
N ASP A 16 19.97 -10.62 1.25
CA ASP A 16 21.05 -11.55 1.61
C ASP A 16 22.29 -11.31 0.75
N THR A 17 22.11 -11.15 -0.57
CA THR A 17 23.22 -10.85 -1.49
C THR A 17 23.92 -9.53 -1.14
N LEU A 18 23.16 -8.47 -0.79
CA LEU A 18 23.77 -7.20 -0.35
C LEU A 18 24.62 -7.40 0.92
N ARG A 19 24.18 -8.22 1.84
CA ARG A 19 24.90 -8.52 3.08
C ARG A 19 26.15 -9.36 2.83
N GLU A 20 26.04 -10.41 2.04
CA GLU A 20 27.15 -11.30 1.68
C GLU A 20 28.28 -10.57 0.95
N LEU A 21 27.90 -9.61 0.08
CA LEU A 21 28.85 -8.80 -0.67
C LEU A 21 29.35 -7.57 0.08
N ASN A 22 28.96 -7.36 1.34
CA ASN A 22 29.24 -6.12 2.10
C ASN A 22 28.79 -4.82 1.38
N MET A 23 27.70 -4.89 0.63
CA MET A 23 27.14 -3.78 -0.15
C MET A 23 25.86 -3.21 0.48
N ILE A 24 25.79 -3.21 1.81
CA ILE A 24 24.63 -2.64 2.52
C ILE A 24 24.53 -1.15 2.21
N PRO A 25 23.38 -0.67 1.67
CA PRO A 25 23.21 0.75 1.34
C PRO A 25 23.06 1.58 2.61
N LYS A 26 23.23 2.90 2.50
CA LYS A 26 22.91 3.83 3.61
C LYS A 26 21.44 3.78 4.02
N GLN A 27 20.57 3.49 3.07
CA GLN A 27 19.13 3.34 3.29
C GLN A 27 18.55 2.32 2.30
N PHE A 28 17.73 1.40 2.80
CA PHE A 28 16.98 0.41 2.01
C PHE A 28 15.50 0.74 2.09
N ILE A 29 14.90 1.15 0.99
CA ILE A 29 13.48 1.53 0.94
C ILE A 29 12.67 0.34 0.40
N TYR A 30 11.71 -0.12 1.20
CA TYR A 30 10.79 -1.18 0.82
C TYR A 30 9.36 -0.64 0.68
N ILE A 31 8.80 -0.74 -0.52
CA ILE A 31 7.40 -0.39 -0.75
C ILE A 31 6.55 -1.61 -0.45
N SER A 32 5.87 -1.56 0.67
CA SER A 32 4.92 -2.57 1.13
C SER A 32 3.48 -2.18 0.76
N THR A 33 2.52 -2.43 1.62
CA THR A 33 1.09 -2.16 1.38
C THR A 33 0.33 -2.11 2.71
N LEU A 34 -0.77 -1.37 2.77
CA LEU A 34 -1.72 -1.45 3.90
C LEU A 34 -2.32 -2.87 4.05
N SER A 35 -2.37 -3.66 2.97
CA SER A 35 -2.93 -5.03 2.98
C SER A 35 -2.22 -6.00 3.92
N VAL A 36 -1.05 -5.63 4.48
CA VAL A 36 -0.38 -6.45 5.53
C VAL A 36 -1.18 -6.49 6.83
N PHE A 37 -2.07 -5.52 7.06
CA PHE A 37 -2.93 -5.48 8.25
C PHE A 37 -4.24 -6.27 8.07
N GLY A 38 -4.73 -6.42 6.84
CA GLY A 38 -6.04 -7.00 6.60
C GLY A 38 -7.16 -6.20 7.28
N PRO A 39 -8.36 -6.80 7.49
CA PRO A 39 -9.53 -6.10 8.02
C PRO A 39 -9.57 -6.10 9.56
N ILE A 40 -8.48 -5.72 10.23
CA ILE A 40 -8.38 -5.78 11.71
C ILE A 40 -9.34 -4.83 12.43
N ARG A 41 -9.87 -3.81 11.74
CA ARG A 41 -10.83 -2.81 12.27
C ARG A 41 -12.22 -2.92 11.63
N GLU A 42 -12.57 -4.09 11.06
CA GLU A 42 -13.85 -4.29 10.36
C GLU A 42 -15.09 -4.08 11.26
N LYS A 43 -14.95 -4.21 12.58
CA LYS A 43 -16.06 -4.09 13.52
C LYS A 43 -16.39 -2.66 13.91
N ASP A 44 -15.40 -1.81 14.10
CA ASP A 44 -15.54 -0.46 14.64
C ASP A 44 -15.11 0.65 13.67
N TYR A 45 -14.45 0.28 12.56
CA TYR A 45 -13.93 1.22 11.56
C TYR A 45 -12.96 2.27 12.13
N SER A 46 -12.32 1.97 13.26
CA SER A 46 -11.30 2.86 13.81
C SER A 46 -10.06 2.88 12.91
N PRO A 47 -9.30 3.98 12.88
CA PRO A 47 -8.07 4.05 12.10
C PRO A 47 -7.06 2.97 12.52
N ILE A 48 -6.38 2.39 11.54
CA ILE A 48 -5.23 1.50 11.75
C ILE A 48 -4.01 2.37 12.02
N SER A 49 -3.17 1.99 12.98
CA SER A 49 -1.89 2.63 13.28
C SER A 49 -0.71 1.69 13.01
N GLU A 50 0.48 2.25 12.92
CA GLU A 50 1.72 1.48 12.75
C GLU A 50 2.04 0.55 13.92
N GLU A 51 1.41 0.78 15.07
CA GLU A 51 1.55 -0.02 16.31
C GLU A 51 0.61 -1.23 16.34
N ASP A 52 -0.40 -1.26 15.48
CA ASP A 52 -1.32 -2.39 15.39
C ASP A 52 -0.59 -3.65 14.88
N THR A 53 -1.06 -4.81 15.31
CA THR A 53 -0.50 -6.08 14.86
C THR A 53 -1.00 -6.43 13.46
N PRO A 54 -0.11 -6.62 12.48
CA PRO A 54 -0.49 -7.06 11.14
C PRO A 54 -1.19 -8.41 11.13
N ALA A 55 -2.29 -8.53 10.38
CA ALA A 55 -3.06 -9.76 10.23
C ALA A 55 -3.63 -9.89 8.80
N PRO A 56 -2.77 -10.11 7.80
CA PRO A 56 -3.19 -10.16 6.40
C PRO A 56 -4.14 -11.33 6.13
N ASN A 57 -5.19 -11.07 5.36
CA ASN A 57 -6.17 -12.06 4.94
C ASN A 57 -6.06 -12.45 3.46
N THR A 58 -5.03 -11.97 2.77
CA THR A 58 -4.75 -12.28 1.35
C THR A 58 -3.35 -12.86 1.17
N ALA A 59 -3.16 -13.68 0.14
CA ALA A 59 -1.83 -14.21 -0.21
C ALA A 59 -0.83 -13.10 -0.55
N TYR A 60 -1.30 -12.02 -1.18
CA TYR A 60 -0.51 -10.82 -1.45
C TYR A 60 -0.06 -10.13 -0.16
N GLY A 61 -0.99 -9.77 0.72
CA GLY A 61 -0.67 -9.14 2.01
C GLY A 61 0.28 -9.97 2.86
N LEU A 62 0.04 -11.30 2.92
CA LEU A 62 0.92 -12.23 3.64
C LEU A 62 2.34 -12.26 3.07
N SER A 63 2.48 -12.27 1.73
CA SER A 63 3.79 -12.27 1.08
C SER A 63 4.58 -10.98 1.34
N LYS A 64 3.90 -9.83 1.36
CA LYS A 64 4.48 -8.54 1.72
C LYS A 64 4.88 -8.47 3.19
N LEU A 65 4.04 -8.97 4.10
CA LEU A 65 4.35 -9.03 5.52
C LEU A 65 5.59 -9.90 5.80
N LYS A 66 5.70 -11.06 5.16
CA LYS A 66 6.89 -11.93 5.29
C LYS A 66 8.18 -11.18 4.93
N ALA A 67 8.15 -10.38 3.86
CA ALA A 67 9.29 -9.57 3.45
C ALA A 67 9.60 -8.46 4.47
N GLU A 68 8.59 -7.76 4.99
CA GLU A 68 8.77 -6.77 6.06
C GLU A 68 9.44 -7.37 7.29
N LEU A 69 8.87 -8.46 7.80
CA LEU A 69 9.38 -9.14 8.99
C LEU A 69 10.82 -9.64 8.78
N TYR A 70 11.13 -10.15 7.59
CA TYR A 70 12.49 -10.54 7.25
C TYR A 70 13.47 -9.36 7.31
N ILE A 71 13.15 -8.25 6.65
CA ILE A 71 13.96 -7.03 6.64
C ILE A 71 14.15 -6.50 8.07
N GLN A 72 13.08 -6.45 8.86
CA GLN A 72 13.09 -5.96 10.23
C GLN A 72 13.90 -6.86 11.18
N SER A 73 13.97 -8.16 10.90
CA SER A 73 14.70 -9.13 11.73
C SER A 73 16.22 -8.98 11.65
N ILE A 74 16.73 -8.25 10.65
CA ILE A 74 18.17 -8.11 10.45
C ILE A 74 18.72 -7.00 11.37
N PRO A 75 19.62 -7.31 12.31
CA PRO A 75 20.20 -6.33 13.19
C PRO A 75 20.95 -5.24 12.42
N GLY A 76 20.66 -3.97 12.74
CA GLY A 76 21.36 -2.82 12.15
C GLY A 76 21.03 -2.54 10.66
N PHE A 77 20.18 -3.33 10.02
CA PHE A 77 19.82 -3.09 8.61
C PHE A 77 19.03 -1.78 8.46
N PRO A 78 19.45 -0.85 7.57
CA PRO A 78 18.91 0.52 7.50
C PRO A 78 17.65 0.59 6.63
N TYR A 79 16.56 -0.03 7.04
CA TYR A 79 15.32 -0.07 6.27
C TYR A 79 14.41 1.13 6.52
N VAL A 80 13.63 1.47 5.50
CA VAL A 80 12.39 2.26 5.60
C VAL A 80 11.30 1.50 4.86
N ILE A 81 10.18 1.26 5.51
CA ILE A 81 9.04 0.56 4.94
C ILE A 81 7.90 1.56 4.74
N TYR A 82 7.44 1.71 3.50
CA TYR A 82 6.24 2.47 3.19
C TYR A 82 5.09 1.53 2.87
N ARG A 83 3.95 1.77 3.52
CA ARG A 83 2.71 1.00 3.39
C ARG A 83 1.63 1.87 2.75
N PRO A 84 1.66 2.08 1.43
CA PRO A 84 0.63 2.86 0.76
C PRO A 84 -0.73 2.17 0.86
N THR A 85 -1.77 2.99 0.88
CA THR A 85 -3.17 2.59 0.74
C THR A 85 -3.50 2.33 -0.75
N GLY A 86 -4.72 2.55 -1.21
CA GLY A 86 -5.06 2.44 -2.63
C GLY A 86 -4.29 3.47 -3.46
N VAL A 87 -3.32 3.01 -4.25
CA VAL A 87 -2.48 3.91 -5.06
C VAL A 87 -3.19 4.26 -6.35
N TYR A 88 -3.35 5.56 -6.63
CA TYR A 88 -3.92 6.03 -7.90
C TYR A 88 -2.97 7.00 -8.62
N GLY A 89 -3.19 7.17 -9.92
CA GLY A 89 -2.42 8.09 -10.73
C GLY A 89 -2.20 7.61 -12.17
N PRO A 90 -1.36 8.30 -12.95
CA PRO A 90 -1.09 7.92 -14.34
C PRO A 90 -0.58 6.47 -14.47
N ARG A 91 -1.16 5.72 -15.43
CA ARG A 91 -0.87 4.31 -15.74
C ARG A 91 -1.42 3.29 -14.73
N GLU A 92 -2.19 3.73 -13.75
CA GLU A 92 -2.94 2.84 -12.88
C GLU A 92 -4.14 2.27 -13.69
N ALA A 93 -4.36 0.95 -13.65
CA ALA A 93 -5.31 0.29 -14.53
C ALA A 93 -6.67 0.02 -13.87
N ASP A 94 -6.70 -0.30 -12.57
CA ASP A 94 -7.92 -0.78 -11.91
C ASP A 94 -8.93 0.35 -11.70
N TYR A 95 -8.48 1.49 -11.16
CA TYR A 95 -9.33 2.67 -10.99
C TYR A 95 -9.69 3.31 -12.34
N PHE A 96 -8.78 3.23 -13.32
CA PHE A 96 -9.09 3.66 -14.69
C PHE A 96 -10.21 2.82 -15.33
N LEU A 97 -10.16 1.49 -15.16
CA LEU A 97 -11.23 0.61 -15.66
C LEU A 97 -12.56 0.88 -14.96
N MET A 98 -12.54 1.16 -13.66
CA MET A 98 -13.72 1.58 -12.92
C MET A 98 -14.29 2.90 -13.47
N ALA A 99 -13.46 3.92 -13.67
CA ALA A 99 -13.89 5.18 -14.25
C ALA A 99 -14.45 5.03 -15.67
N LYS A 100 -13.84 4.16 -16.48
CA LYS A 100 -14.33 3.82 -17.83
C LYS A 100 -15.70 3.13 -17.77
N SER A 101 -15.91 2.22 -16.84
CA SER A 101 -17.19 1.54 -16.61
C SER A 101 -18.28 2.54 -16.21
N ILE A 102 -17.98 3.44 -15.27
CA ILE A 102 -18.89 4.51 -14.84
C ILE A 102 -19.27 5.41 -16.02
N ARG A 103 -18.32 5.80 -16.87
CA ARG A 103 -18.58 6.56 -18.09
C ARG A 103 -19.52 5.83 -19.08
N GLN A 104 -19.59 4.51 -19.00
CA GLN A 104 -20.50 3.67 -19.79
C GLN A 104 -21.82 3.39 -19.05
N HIS A 105 -22.18 4.21 -18.05
CA HIS A 105 -23.36 4.05 -17.20
C HIS A 105 -23.44 2.71 -16.47
N THR A 106 -22.29 2.14 -16.13
CA THR A 106 -22.21 0.89 -15.38
C THR A 106 -21.36 1.10 -14.12
N ASP A 107 -22.02 1.17 -12.98
CA ASP A 107 -21.37 1.29 -11.66
C ASP A 107 -21.45 -0.05 -10.93
N PHE A 108 -20.31 -0.72 -10.80
CA PHE A 108 -20.20 -1.98 -10.06
C PHE A 108 -19.88 -1.68 -8.59
N SER A 109 -20.89 -1.76 -7.74
CA SER A 109 -20.67 -1.77 -6.29
C SER A 109 -20.19 -3.15 -5.84
N VAL A 110 -19.04 -3.21 -5.19
CA VAL A 110 -18.51 -4.45 -4.61
C VAL A 110 -19.02 -4.62 -3.20
N GLY A 111 -20.03 -5.48 -3.03
CA GLY A 111 -20.57 -5.89 -1.72
C GLY A 111 -21.63 -4.94 -1.15
N TYR A 112 -22.37 -5.47 -0.16
CA TYR A 112 -23.46 -4.75 0.54
C TYR A 112 -23.02 -4.13 1.88
N LYS A 113 -21.80 -4.45 2.35
CA LYS A 113 -21.26 -3.91 3.60
C LYS A 113 -20.61 -2.57 3.37
N ARG A 114 -20.69 -1.70 4.39
CA ARG A 114 -19.90 -0.46 4.43
C ARG A 114 -18.43 -0.80 4.23
N GLN A 115 -17.78 -0.07 3.35
CA GLN A 115 -16.33 -0.09 3.15
C GLN A 115 -15.83 1.34 3.28
N ASP A 116 -14.86 1.53 4.13
CA ASP A 116 -14.12 2.78 4.25
C ASP A 116 -12.80 2.59 3.49
N LEU A 117 -12.62 3.40 2.45
CA LEU A 117 -11.49 3.34 1.54
C LEU A 117 -10.55 4.52 1.79
N THR A 118 -9.27 4.29 1.62
CA THR A 118 -8.24 5.33 1.68
C THR A 118 -7.35 5.25 0.45
N PHE A 119 -6.89 6.40 -0.03
CA PHE A 119 -6.12 6.49 -1.25
C PHE A 119 -4.84 7.30 -1.03
N VAL A 120 -3.89 7.13 -1.95
CA VAL A 120 -2.69 7.95 -2.04
C VAL A 120 -2.33 8.17 -3.50
N TYR A 121 -1.99 9.40 -3.85
CA TYR A 121 -1.53 9.71 -5.20
C TYR A 121 -0.08 9.23 -5.39
N VAL A 122 0.22 8.63 -6.53
CA VAL A 122 1.55 8.04 -6.76
C VAL A 122 2.70 9.04 -6.60
N LYS A 123 2.49 10.33 -6.93
CA LYS A 123 3.52 11.35 -6.73
C LYS A 123 3.78 11.68 -5.27
N ASP A 124 2.78 11.51 -4.39
CA ASP A 124 2.95 11.71 -2.94
C ASP A 124 3.81 10.59 -2.34
N ILE A 125 3.69 9.36 -2.87
CA ILE A 125 4.61 8.27 -2.52
C ILE A 125 6.05 8.63 -2.91
N VAL A 126 6.24 9.17 -4.12
CA VAL A 126 7.56 9.61 -4.59
C VAL A 126 8.12 10.72 -3.69
N GLN A 127 7.30 11.69 -3.31
CA GLN A 127 7.70 12.74 -2.36
C GLN A 127 8.08 12.17 -0.99
N ALA A 128 7.30 11.21 -0.46
CA ALA A 128 7.61 10.54 0.80
C ALA A 128 8.95 9.79 0.75
N ILE A 129 9.28 9.16 -0.38
CA ILE A 129 10.57 8.51 -0.61
C ILE A 129 11.71 9.55 -0.54
N PHE A 130 11.62 10.65 -1.29
CA PHE A 130 12.63 11.70 -1.27
C PHE A 130 12.79 12.33 0.11
N LEU A 131 11.69 12.60 0.80
CA LEU A 131 11.70 13.13 2.17
C LEU A 131 12.39 12.16 3.14
N GLY A 132 12.13 10.86 3.01
CA GLY A 132 12.78 9.82 3.81
C GLY A 132 14.30 9.77 3.56
N ILE A 133 14.73 9.99 2.32
CA ILE A 133 16.15 10.05 1.97
C ILE A 133 16.78 11.32 2.57
N GLU A 134 16.18 12.49 2.37
CA GLU A 134 16.70 13.77 2.90
C GLU A 134 16.78 13.78 4.44
N LYS A 135 15.82 13.16 5.11
CA LYS A 135 15.78 13.06 6.58
C LYS A 135 16.60 11.91 7.13
N GLU A 136 17.27 11.14 6.28
CA GLU A 136 18.06 9.97 6.67
C GLU A 136 17.29 9.01 7.57
N VAL A 137 15.98 8.82 7.30
CA VAL A 137 15.10 7.97 8.10
C VAL A 137 15.62 6.54 8.07
N SER A 138 15.67 5.88 9.23
CA SER A 138 16.13 4.51 9.35
C SER A 138 15.30 3.71 10.37
N ARG A 139 15.05 2.45 10.06
CA ARG A 139 14.34 1.48 10.89
C ARG A 139 12.94 1.93 11.31
N ARG A 140 12.19 2.47 10.34
CA ARG A 140 10.82 2.95 10.50
C ARG A 140 9.90 2.36 9.44
N ALA A 141 8.62 2.26 9.78
CA ALA A 141 7.53 1.94 8.86
C ALA A 141 6.47 3.05 8.93
N TYR A 142 5.88 3.40 7.79
CA TYR A 142 4.89 4.47 7.69
C TYR A 142 3.74 4.06 6.78
N PHE A 143 2.52 4.42 7.17
CA PHE A 143 1.39 4.45 6.23
C PHE A 143 1.48 5.67 5.32
N LEU A 144 1.05 5.49 4.08
CA LEU A 144 0.93 6.59 3.13
C LEU A 144 -0.52 6.66 2.63
N SER A 145 -1.18 7.76 2.93
CA SER A 145 -2.55 8.07 2.47
C SER A 145 -2.68 9.59 2.26
N ASP A 146 -3.77 10.01 1.63
CA ASP A 146 -4.12 11.44 1.54
C ASP A 146 -4.77 12.01 2.82
N GLY A 147 -4.85 11.20 3.88
CA GLY A 147 -5.44 11.56 5.17
C GLY A 147 -6.97 11.60 5.17
N LYS A 148 -7.62 11.16 4.10
CA LYS A 148 -9.09 11.14 3.99
C LYS A 148 -9.63 9.72 3.96
N VAL A 149 -10.86 9.57 4.43
CA VAL A 149 -11.62 8.31 4.36
C VAL A 149 -12.79 8.48 3.40
N TYR A 150 -12.89 7.61 2.42
CA TYR A 150 -13.93 7.61 1.40
C TYR A 150 -14.87 6.42 1.64
N LYS A 151 -16.16 6.66 1.65
CA LYS A 151 -17.15 5.59 1.63
C LYS A 151 -17.18 4.94 0.25
N SER A 152 -17.55 3.68 0.15
CA SER A 152 -17.52 2.89 -1.09
C SER A 152 -18.15 3.59 -2.31
N ARG A 153 -19.24 4.34 -2.11
CA ARG A 153 -19.89 5.11 -3.19
C ARG A 153 -19.26 6.49 -3.45
N ALA A 154 -18.58 7.07 -2.47
CA ALA A 154 -18.03 8.42 -2.62
C ALA A 154 -17.02 8.53 -3.77
N PHE A 155 -16.28 7.46 -4.06
CA PHE A 155 -15.35 7.41 -5.19
C PHE A 155 -16.09 7.39 -6.54
N SER A 156 -17.14 6.58 -6.65
CA SER A 156 -18.03 6.52 -7.80
C SER A 156 -18.71 7.88 -8.05
N ASP A 157 -19.28 8.47 -6.99
CA ASP A 157 -19.97 9.76 -7.05
C ASP A 157 -18.99 10.88 -7.51
N LEU A 158 -17.75 10.86 -7.05
CA LEU A 158 -16.72 11.81 -7.50
C LEU A 158 -16.39 11.64 -8.98
N ILE A 159 -16.23 10.41 -9.46
CA ILE A 159 -15.97 10.13 -10.88
C ILE A 159 -17.15 10.60 -11.74
N GLN A 160 -18.39 10.29 -11.37
CA GLN A 160 -19.59 10.72 -12.08
C GLN A 160 -19.67 12.26 -12.15
N LYS A 161 -19.41 12.93 -11.04
CA LYS A 161 -19.38 14.39 -10.99
C LYS A 161 -18.35 15.00 -11.93
N GLU A 162 -17.13 14.46 -11.94
CA GLU A 162 -16.04 14.96 -12.81
C GLU A 162 -16.29 14.65 -14.29
N LEU A 163 -16.98 13.56 -14.61
CA LEU A 163 -17.40 13.24 -15.97
C LEU A 163 -18.55 14.12 -16.47
N GLY A 164 -19.24 14.85 -15.57
CA GLY A 164 -20.36 15.73 -15.90
C GLY A 164 -21.63 14.97 -16.33
N ASP A 165 -21.73 13.70 -16.03
CA ASP A 165 -22.84 12.82 -16.41
C ASP A 165 -23.27 11.95 -15.22
N PRO A 166 -23.94 12.53 -14.20
CA PRO A 166 -24.46 11.77 -13.08
C PRO A 166 -25.67 10.93 -13.53
N PHE A 167 -25.66 9.63 -13.24
CA PHE A 167 -26.77 8.69 -13.49
C PHE A 167 -27.14 7.92 -12.22
#